data_e6039041a1809c9058725e2476b49a35
#
_entry.id   e6039041a1809c9058725e2476b49a35
#
_cell.length_a   1.000
_cell.length_b   1.000
_cell.length_c   1.000
_cell.angle_alpha   90.00
_cell.angle_beta   90.00
_cell.angle_gamma   90.00
#
_symmetry.space_group_name_H-M   'P 1'
#
loop_
_entity.id
_entity.type
_entity.pdbx_description
1 polymer ?
#
loop_
_entity_poly.entity_id
_entity_poly.type
_entity_poly.pdbx_seq_one_letter_code
_entity_poly.pdbx_strand_id
1 'polypeptide(L)'
;AFMLKLLNKPLGFFLGDGSAIVTGWLIALAFPPLAPWWLVVVGCLFAIIVAKHLYGGLGQNPFNPAMIAFAVCIVSFPALMSQWPPVDLKASFGDQLALVIGIAPRLDAMSGATPLDALKTALKLGEGSATVSSVMSHAGTFGHIAGRGWEWVGAAYLLGGLWLWQRKIISWHAPLGFLAGIALIASALWAWNPEQFANPLFHLLSGGSMLGAFFIVTDPVSGCTTPKGKLIFGLSA
;
A
#
# COMPACT_ATOMS: atom_id res chain seq x y z
N ALA A 1 -19.98 -16.43 -10.58
CA ALA A 1 -21.17 -17.02 -11.24
C ALA A 1 -21.69 -18.25 -10.49
N PHE A 2 -20.88 -19.30 -10.25
CA PHE A 2 -21.31 -20.54 -9.59
C PHE A 2 -21.90 -20.29 -8.18
N MET A 3 -21.19 -19.55 -7.32
CA MET A 3 -21.68 -19.22 -5.98
C MET A 3 -22.96 -18.36 -5.99
N LEU A 4 -23.08 -17.42 -6.92
CA LEU A 4 -24.31 -16.64 -7.07
C LEU A 4 -25.51 -17.50 -7.43
N LYS A 5 -25.29 -18.52 -8.27
CA LYS A 5 -26.33 -19.50 -8.63
C LYS A 5 -26.74 -20.35 -7.42
N LEU A 6 -25.76 -20.79 -6.59
CA LEU A 6 -26.01 -21.50 -5.33
C LEU A 6 -26.79 -20.64 -4.31
N LEU A 7 -26.54 -19.33 -4.28
CA LEU A 7 -27.22 -18.39 -3.39
C LEU A 7 -28.53 -17.84 -3.98
N ASN A 8 -29.01 -18.38 -5.09
CA ASN A 8 -30.22 -17.94 -5.81
C ASN A 8 -30.26 -16.44 -6.12
N LYS A 9 -29.10 -15.83 -6.40
CA LYS A 9 -28.98 -14.40 -6.70
C LYS A 9 -28.92 -14.14 -8.21
N PRO A 10 -29.50 -13.03 -8.70
CA PRO A 10 -29.53 -12.71 -10.12
C PRO A 10 -28.12 -12.45 -10.66
N LEU A 11 -27.64 -13.32 -11.56
CA LEU A 11 -26.29 -13.28 -12.11
C LEU A 11 -25.97 -11.95 -12.81
N GLY A 12 -26.89 -11.45 -13.63
CA GLY A 12 -26.67 -10.24 -14.41
C GLY A 12 -26.36 -9.01 -13.57
N PHE A 13 -27.07 -8.82 -12.47
CA PHE A 13 -26.87 -7.70 -11.58
C PHE A 13 -25.48 -7.77 -10.89
N PHE A 14 -25.14 -8.91 -10.32
CA PHE A 14 -23.90 -9.05 -9.53
C PHE A 14 -22.62 -9.23 -10.38
N LEU A 15 -22.74 -9.58 -11.65
CA LEU A 15 -21.59 -9.64 -12.56
C LEU A 15 -21.43 -8.34 -13.36
N GLY A 16 -22.55 -7.60 -13.58
CA GLY A 16 -22.54 -6.37 -14.35
C GLY A 16 -22.19 -5.11 -13.55
N ASP A 17 -22.15 -5.19 -12.21
CA ASP A 17 -21.87 -4.03 -11.34
C ASP A 17 -20.38 -3.59 -11.32
N GLY A 18 -19.50 -4.33 -11.97
CA GLY A 18 -18.07 -4.04 -12.05
C GLY A 18 -17.29 -4.19 -10.74
N SER A 19 -17.98 -4.42 -9.62
CA SER A 19 -17.34 -4.44 -8.29
C SER A 19 -16.34 -5.58 -8.09
N ALA A 20 -16.52 -6.70 -8.79
CA ALA A 20 -15.54 -7.80 -8.79
C ALA A 20 -14.24 -7.39 -9.48
N ILE A 21 -14.31 -6.59 -10.54
CA ILE A 21 -13.15 -6.05 -11.26
C ILE A 21 -12.38 -5.09 -10.33
N VAL A 22 -13.09 -4.18 -9.66
CA VAL A 22 -12.48 -3.25 -8.69
C VAL A 22 -11.81 -4.01 -7.55
N THR A 23 -12.47 -5.04 -7.00
CA THR A 23 -11.88 -5.89 -5.96
C THR A 23 -10.61 -6.59 -6.45
N GLY A 24 -10.64 -7.18 -7.65
CA GLY A 24 -9.46 -7.82 -8.26
C GLY A 24 -8.32 -6.83 -8.49
N TRP A 25 -8.62 -5.61 -8.93
CA TRP A 25 -7.65 -4.54 -9.12
C TRP A 25 -6.99 -4.13 -7.80
N LEU A 26 -7.78 -3.95 -6.75
CA LEU A 26 -7.26 -3.62 -5.41
C LEU A 26 -6.39 -4.75 -4.84
N ILE A 27 -6.76 -6.02 -5.06
CA ILE A 27 -5.94 -7.17 -4.69
C ILE A 27 -4.60 -7.14 -5.44
N ALA A 28 -4.63 -6.89 -6.76
CA ALA A 28 -3.42 -6.82 -7.57
C ALA A 28 -2.46 -5.70 -7.11
N LEU A 29 -2.99 -4.57 -6.62
CA LEU A 29 -2.18 -3.48 -6.07
C LEU A 29 -1.66 -3.76 -4.65
N ALA A 30 -2.37 -4.59 -3.88
CA ALA A 30 -2.02 -4.86 -2.48
C ALA A 30 -1.09 -6.07 -2.31
N PHE A 31 -1.06 -6.99 -3.26
CA PHE A 31 -0.24 -8.20 -3.19
C PHE A 31 1.17 -7.97 -3.74
N PRO A 32 2.18 -8.75 -3.27
CA PRO A 32 3.51 -8.70 -3.87
C PRO A 32 3.46 -8.98 -5.37
N PRO A 33 4.15 -8.20 -6.21
CA PRO A 33 4.02 -8.28 -7.67
C PRO A 33 4.47 -9.62 -8.28
N LEU A 34 5.35 -10.35 -7.60
CA LEU A 34 5.80 -11.69 -8.00
C LEU A 34 5.14 -12.80 -7.16
N ALA A 35 3.99 -12.52 -6.53
CA ALA A 35 3.23 -13.54 -5.82
C ALA A 35 2.82 -14.68 -6.77
N PRO A 36 2.81 -15.95 -6.31
CA PRO A 36 2.34 -17.05 -7.15
C PRO A 36 0.87 -16.85 -7.51
N TRP A 37 0.52 -17.20 -8.74
CA TRP A 37 -0.84 -17.03 -9.26
C TRP A 37 -1.93 -17.64 -8.35
N TRP A 38 -1.65 -18.79 -7.74
CA TRP A 38 -2.60 -19.48 -6.88
C TRP A 38 -2.89 -18.68 -5.58
N LEU A 39 -1.92 -17.91 -5.08
CA LEU A 39 -2.11 -17.04 -3.90
C LEU A 39 -3.14 -15.94 -4.21
N VAL A 40 -3.04 -15.36 -5.40
CA VAL A 40 -4.03 -14.37 -5.88
C VAL A 40 -5.41 -14.99 -6.03
N VAL A 41 -5.49 -16.23 -6.54
CA VAL A 41 -6.75 -16.99 -6.63
C VAL A 41 -7.36 -17.21 -5.25
N VAL A 42 -6.56 -17.66 -4.27
CA VAL A 42 -7.02 -17.83 -2.88
C VAL A 42 -7.55 -16.52 -2.31
N GLY A 43 -6.79 -15.42 -2.45
CA GLY A 43 -7.23 -14.09 -2.04
C GLY A 43 -8.54 -13.67 -2.69
N CYS A 44 -8.67 -13.83 -3.99
CA CYS A 44 -9.90 -13.51 -4.71
C CYS A 44 -11.10 -14.36 -4.27
N LEU A 45 -10.90 -15.64 -3.99
CA LEU A 45 -11.97 -16.50 -3.46
C LEU A 45 -12.47 -16.00 -2.11
N PHE A 46 -11.58 -15.69 -1.18
CA PHE A 46 -11.96 -15.11 0.11
C PHE A 46 -12.62 -13.73 -0.03
N ALA A 47 -12.09 -12.85 -0.86
CA ALA A 47 -12.66 -11.53 -1.11
C ALA A 47 -14.10 -11.63 -1.64
N ILE A 48 -14.30 -12.41 -2.69
CA ILE A 48 -15.57 -12.43 -3.42
C ILE A 48 -16.60 -13.33 -2.71
N ILE A 49 -16.19 -14.52 -2.28
CA ILE A 49 -17.14 -15.48 -1.69
C ILE A 49 -17.44 -15.08 -0.25
N VAL A 50 -16.40 -15.01 0.58
CA VAL A 50 -16.57 -14.82 2.03
C VAL A 50 -16.89 -13.36 2.35
N ALA A 51 -16.00 -12.44 2.00
CA ALA A 51 -16.12 -11.04 2.43
C ALA A 51 -17.26 -10.29 1.73
N LYS A 52 -17.57 -10.61 0.47
CA LYS A 52 -18.61 -9.91 -0.29
C LYS A 52 -19.94 -10.64 -0.29
N HIS A 53 -20.02 -11.86 -0.84
CA HIS A 53 -21.31 -12.49 -1.13
C HIS A 53 -21.98 -13.12 0.08
N LEU A 54 -21.25 -13.65 1.08
CA LEU A 54 -21.86 -14.17 2.29
C LEU A 54 -22.54 -13.08 3.13
N TYR A 55 -22.06 -11.84 3.07
CA TYR A 55 -22.63 -10.70 3.76
C TYR A 55 -23.72 -9.94 2.97
N GLY A 56 -24.12 -10.42 1.80
CA GLY A 56 -25.21 -9.83 1.06
C GLY A 56 -24.84 -9.19 -0.27
N GLY A 57 -23.58 -8.93 -0.54
CA GLY A 57 -23.06 -8.33 -1.77
C GLY A 57 -22.61 -6.88 -1.58
N LEU A 58 -22.59 -6.12 -2.68
CA LEU A 58 -22.11 -4.74 -2.69
C LEU A 58 -22.90 -3.86 -1.69
N GLY A 59 -22.14 -3.13 -0.84
CA GLY A 59 -22.71 -2.22 0.16
C GLY A 59 -23.23 -2.89 1.44
N GLN A 60 -23.25 -4.22 1.52
CA GLN A 60 -23.66 -4.97 2.71
C GLN A 60 -22.47 -5.59 3.48
N ASN A 61 -21.29 -5.56 2.90
CA ASN A 61 -20.08 -6.11 3.52
C ASN A 61 -19.52 -5.13 4.57
N PRO A 62 -19.21 -5.60 5.80
CA PRO A 62 -18.69 -4.74 6.88
C PRO A 62 -17.25 -4.29 6.63
N PHE A 63 -16.50 -5.02 5.80
CA PHE A 63 -15.10 -4.73 5.49
C PHE A 63 -14.86 -4.71 3.98
N ASN A 64 -13.84 -3.98 3.54
CA ASN A 64 -13.42 -4.00 2.14
C ASN A 64 -12.97 -5.42 1.75
N PRO A 65 -13.57 -6.04 0.71
CA PRO A 65 -13.25 -7.41 0.32
C PRO A 65 -11.78 -7.64 -0.04
N ALA A 66 -11.12 -6.66 -0.68
CA ALA A 66 -9.70 -6.78 -1.03
C ALA A 66 -8.80 -6.77 0.22
N MET A 67 -9.17 -6.00 1.25
CA MET A 67 -8.44 -5.99 2.53
C MET A 67 -8.62 -7.30 3.30
N ILE A 68 -9.77 -7.94 3.21
CA ILE A 68 -9.98 -9.28 3.76
C ILE A 68 -9.09 -10.30 3.03
N ALA A 69 -8.99 -10.23 1.70
CA ALA A 69 -8.07 -11.07 0.95
C ALA A 69 -6.63 -10.89 1.42
N PHE A 70 -6.19 -9.65 1.58
CA PHE A 70 -4.86 -9.33 2.09
C PHE A 70 -4.64 -9.89 3.50
N ALA A 71 -5.59 -9.65 4.42
CA ALA A 71 -5.49 -10.12 5.81
C ALA A 71 -5.42 -11.64 5.89
N VAL A 72 -6.26 -12.35 5.15
CA VAL A 72 -6.24 -13.82 5.10
C VAL A 72 -4.92 -14.34 4.54
N CYS A 73 -4.44 -13.76 3.45
CA CYS A 73 -3.21 -14.22 2.81
C CYS A 73 -1.96 -13.90 3.64
N ILE A 74 -1.89 -12.75 4.32
CA ILE A 74 -0.73 -12.41 5.15
C ILE A 74 -0.65 -13.27 6.41
N VAL A 75 -1.80 -13.68 6.96
CA VAL A 75 -1.86 -14.59 8.11
C VAL A 75 -1.56 -16.04 7.70
N SER A 76 -2.11 -16.49 6.56
CA SER A 76 -1.98 -17.88 6.11
C SER A 76 -0.67 -18.16 5.39
N PHE A 77 -0.11 -17.18 4.69
CA PHE A 77 1.09 -17.30 3.85
C PHE A 77 2.07 -16.15 4.06
N PRO A 78 2.53 -15.88 5.30
CA PRO A 78 3.34 -14.70 5.64
C PRO A 78 4.63 -14.64 4.83
N ALA A 79 5.30 -15.77 4.61
CA ALA A 79 6.55 -15.83 3.84
C ALA A 79 6.37 -15.37 2.38
N LEU A 80 5.23 -15.65 1.76
CA LEU A 80 4.94 -15.22 0.39
C LEU A 80 4.50 -13.76 0.32
N MET A 81 3.72 -13.32 1.30
CA MET A 81 3.20 -11.95 1.38
C MET A 81 4.27 -10.93 1.78
N SER A 82 5.40 -11.36 2.34
CA SER A 82 6.55 -10.51 2.68
C SER A 82 7.58 -10.36 1.55
N GLN A 83 7.43 -11.08 0.44
CA GLN A 83 8.38 -11.05 -0.68
C GLN A 83 8.12 -9.86 -1.62
N TRP A 84 8.68 -8.72 -1.27
CA TRP A 84 8.63 -7.51 -2.12
C TRP A 84 9.95 -7.33 -2.84
N PRO A 85 10.01 -7.53 -4.17
CA PRO A 85 11.25 -7.41 -4.91
C PRO A 85 11.81 -5.99 -4.84
N PRO A 86 13.14 -5.84 -4.79
CA PRO A 86 13.78 -4.53 -4.84
C PRO A 86 13.53 -3.86 -6.20
N VAL A 87 13.56 -2.52 -6.22
CA VAL A 87 13.29 -1.71 -7.42
C VAL A 87 14.29 -1.98 -8.55
N ASP A 88 15.50 -2.42 -8.21
CA ASP A 88 16.60 -2.73 -9.14
C ASP A 88 16.67 -4.20 -9.53
N LEU A 89 15.65 -4.99 -9.25
CA LEU A 89 15.60 -6.40 -9.65
C LEU A 89 15.77 -6.53 -11.16
N LYS A 90 16.92 -7.07 -11.58
CA LYS A 90 17.23 -7.34 -12.99
C LYS A 90 16.64 -8.69 -13.40
N ALA A 91 15.33 -8.74 -13.57
CA ALA A 91 14.64 -9.90 -14.08
C ALA A 91 13.89 -9.54 -15.38
N SER A 92 14.04 -10.33 -16.43
CA SER A 92 13.28 -10.15 -17.66
C SER A 92 11.79 -10.42 -17.41
N PHE A 93 10.93 -9.95 -18.32
CA PHE A 93 9.48 -10.25 -18.22
C PHE A 93 9.21 -11.76 -18.21
N GLY A 94 9.96 -12.54 -19.00
CA GLY A 94 9.86 -14.00 -19.05
C GLY A 94 10.21 -14.65 -17.70
N ASP A 95 11.25 -14.17 -17.03
CA ASP A 95 11.66 -14.67 -15.71
C ASP A 95 10.60 -14.36 -14.65
N GLN A 96 10.06 -13.14 -14.67
CA GLN A 96 8.99 -12.74 -13.76
C GLN A 96 7.74 -13.60 -13.96
N LEU A 97 7.36 -13.83 -15.20
CA LEU A 97 6.22 -14.69 -15.55
C LEU A 97 6.44 -16.14 -15.10
N ALA A 98 7.64 -16.66 -15.30
CA ALA A 98 8.01 -18.02 -14.88
C ALA A 98 7.93 -18.18 -13.34
N LEU A 99 8.31 -17.14 -12.57
CA LEU A 99 8.17 -17.10 -11.12
C LEU A 99 6.70 -17.08 -10.69
N VAL A 100 5.87 -16.26 -11.32
CA VAL A 100 4.44 -16.16 -11.00
C VAL A 100 3.70 -17.46 -11.31
N ILE A 101 4.01 -18.12 -12.44
CA ILE A 101 3.39 -19.39 -12.84
C ILE A 101 3.95 -20.57 -12.03
N GLY A 102 5.14 -20.43 -11.41
CA GLY A 102 5.77 -21.47 -10.61
C GLY A 102 6.63 -22.44 -11.43
N ILE A 103 7.06 -22.05 -12.63
CA ILE A 103 8.00 -22.82 -13.48
C ILE A 103 9.44 -22.62 -13.00
N ALA A 104 9.79 -21.38 -12.60
CA ALA A 104 11.09 -21.07 -12.06
C ALA A 104 11.10 -21.23 -10.52
N PRO A 105 12.22 -21.74 -9.94
CA PRO A 105 12.37 -21.81 -8.48
C PRO A 105 12.44 -20.39 -7.91
N ARG A 106 11.82 -20.19 -6.74
CA ARG A 106 11.89 -18.91 -6.03
C ARG A 106 13.27 -18.74 -5.42
N LEU A 107 13.80 -17.54 -5.57
CA LEU A 107 15.06 -17.15 -4.94
C LEU A 107 14.77 -16.72 -3.48
N ASP A 108 15.55 -17.24 -2.52
CA ASP A 108 15.39 -16.91 -1.10
C ASP A 108 15.61 -15.42 -0.79
N ALA A 109 16.37 -14.72 -1.64
CA ALA A 109 16.74 -13.31 -1.48
C ALA A 109 15.94 -12.36 -2.39
N MET A 110 14.67 -12.65 -2.68
CA MET A 110 13.84 -11.78 -3.54
C MET A 110 13.24 -10.57 -2.82
N SER A 111 13.38 -10.47 -1.50
CA SER A 111 12.82 -9.36 -0.75
C SER A 111 13.84 -8.25 -0.57
N GLY A 112 13.49 -7.05 -1.02
CA GLY A 112 14.25 -5.82 -0.78
C GLY A 112 13.67 -5.04 0.40
N ALA A 113 14.53 -4.42 1.21
CA ALA A 113 14.07 -3.51 2.23
C ALA A 113 13.45 -2.27 1.61
N THR A 114 12.34 -1.80 2.19
CA THR A 114 11.80 -0.48 1.83
C THR A 114 12.80 0.61 2.22
N PRO A 115 12.79 1.78 1.59
CA PRO A 115 13.70 2.87 1.96
C PRO A 115 13.63 3.25 3.45
N LEU A 116 12.43 3.25 4.02
CA LEU A 116 12.22 3.53 5.45
C LEU A 116 12.85 2.46 6.34
N ASP A 117 12.69 1.19 5.98
CA ASP A 117 13.21 0.07 6.75
C ASP A 117 14.73 -0.07 6.58
N ALA A 118 15.24 0.15 5.37
CA ALA A 118 16.67 0.19 5.10
C ALA A 118 17.38 1.26 5.94
N LEU A 119 16.83 2.47 5.98
CA LEU A 119 17.36 3.56 6.80
C LEU A 119 17.32 3.22 8.29
N LYS A 120 16.17 2.77 8.79
CA LYS A 120 15.98 2.39 10.19
C LYS A 120 16.95 1.29 10.62
N THR A 121 17.12 0.28 9.79
CA THR A 121 17.99 -0.86 10.09
C THR A 121 19.47 -0.45 10.06
N ALA A 122 19.89 0.34 9.06
CA ALA A 122 21.26 0.81 8.97
C ALA A 122 21.65 1.72 10.15
N LEU A 123 20.76 2.62 10.58
CA LEU A 123 20.99 3.48 11.76
C LEU A 123 21.08 2.64 13.05
N LYS A 124 20.26 1.59 13.19
CA LYS A 124 20.31 0.71 14.37
C LYS A 124 21.58 -0.13 14.41
N LEU A 125 21.99 -0.70 13.27
CA LEU A 125 23.19 -1.54 13.19
C LEU A 125 24.49 -0.74 13.33
N GLY A 126 24.46 0.56 13.01
CA GLY A 126 25.61 1.43 13.11
C GLY A 126 25.97 1.87 14.55
N GLU A 127 25.26 1.37 15.57
CA GLU A 127 25.52 1.61 17.01
C GLU A 127 25.82 3.09 17.35
N GLY A 128 25.11 4.03 16.71
CA GLY A 128 25.27 5.47 16.89
C GLY A 128 26.37 6.14 16.06
N SER A 129 27.17 5.37 15.31
CA SER A 129 28.19 5.91 14.39
C SER A 129 27.64 6.19 12.98
N ALA A 130 26.52 5.56 12.61
CA ALA A 130 25.87 5.76 11.32
C ALA A 130 24.98 7.02 11.36
N THR A 131 25.16 7.90 10.38
CA THR A 131 24.31 9.08 10.20
C THR A 131 23.37 8.88 9.00
N VAL A 132 22.25 9.59 8.99
CA VAL A 132 21.28 9.56 7.87
C VAL A 132 21.98 9.87 6.54
N SER A 133 22.85 10.89 6.52
CA SER A 133 23.59 11.28 5.31
C SER A 133 24.55 10.20 4.83
N SER A 134 25.27 9.53 5.74
CA SER A 134 26.18 8.45 5.37
C SER A 134 25.44 7.25 4.81
N VAL A 135 24.33 6.84 5.41
CA VAL A 135 23.50 5.73 4.94
C VAL A 135 22.90 6.04 3.57
N MET A 136 22.32 7.22 3.38
CA MET A 136 21.71 7.61 2.11
C MET A 136 22.70 7.71 0.95
N SER A 137 23.96 8.08 1.22
CA SER A 137 24.98 8.20 0.18
C SER A 137 25.55 6.87 -0.29
N HIS A 138 25.54 5.82 0.54
CA HIS A 138 26.18 4.54 0.23
C HIS A 138 25.22 3.45 -0.26
N ALA A 139 23.94 3.54 0.01
CA ALA A 139 22.99 2.50 -0.38
C ALA A 139 22.24 2.87 -1.66
N GLY A 140 22.27 1.98 -2.66
CA GLY A 140 21.57 2.13 -3.94
C GLY A 140 20.03 2.16 -3.84
N THR A 141 19.49 1.92 -2.65
CA THR A 141 18.05 1.97 -2.35
C THR A 141 17.49 3.40 -2.29
N PHE A 142 18.36 4.41 -2.09
CA PHE A 142 17.96 5.80 -1.96
C PHE A 142 18.08 6.57 -3.28
N GLY A 143 17.14 7.51 -3.50
CA GLY A 143 17.12 8.47 -4.58
C GLY A 143 17.68 9.83 -4.14
N HIS A 144 17.26 10.89 -4.81
CA HIS A 144 17.72 12.26 -4.49
C HIS A 144 17.08 12.81 -3.20
N ILE A 145 15.81 12.49 -2.96
CA ILE A 145 15.01 13.03 -1.84
C ILE A 145 14.46 11.90 -0.97
N ALA A 146 14.10 10.79 -1.61
CA ALA A 146 13.42 9.66 -0.98
C ALA A 146 14.02 8.32 -1.46
N GLY A 147 13.28 7.25 -1.39
CA GLY A 147 13.71 5.97 -1.95
C GLY A 147 13.70 5.98 -3.47
N ARG A 148 14.69 5.33 -4.08
CA ARG A 148 14.80 5.21 -5.53
C ARG A 148 13.54 4.59 -6.12
N GLY A 149 12.88 5.30 -7.04
CA GLY A 149 11.61 4.88 -7.63
C GLY A 149 10.37 5.25 -6.79
N TRP A 150 10.46 5.36 -5.47
CA TRP A 150 9.37 5.75 -4.59
C TRP A 150 8.93 7.20 -4.80
N GLU A 151 9.85 8.07 -5.21
CA GLU A 151 9.55 9.46 -5.57
C GLU A 151 8.50 9.54 -6.68
N TRP A 152 8.63 8.69 -7.71
CA TRP A 152 7.68 8.62 -8.82
C TRP A 152 6.33 8.02 -8.40
N VAL A 153 6.36 6.99 -7.57
CA VAL A 153 5.15 6.38 -7.00
C VAL A 153 4.41 7.39 -6.13
N GLY A 154 5.12 8.09 -5.24
CA GLY A 154 4.56 9.16 -4.40
C GLY A 154 3.99 10.30 -5.24
N ALA A 155 4.70 10.74 -6.28
CA ALA A 155 4.23 11.77 -7.20
C ALA A 155 2.96 11.33 -7.95
N ALA A 156 2.88 10.08 -8.40
CA ALA A 156 1.70 9.55 -9.06
C ALA A 156 0.47 9.54 -8.13
N TYR A 157 0.62 9.11 -6.87
CA TYR A 157 -0.45 9.18 -5.88
C TYR A 157 -0.85 10.61 -5.55
N LEU A 158 0.10 11.53 -5.45
CA LEU A 158 -0.18 12.96 -5.26
C LEU A 158 -1.00 13.52 -6.43
N LEU A 159 -0.61 13.26 -7.67
CA LEU A 159 -1.34 13.71 -8.86
C LEU A 159 -2.75 13.12 -8.92
N GLY A 160 -2.89 11.82 -8.64
CA GLY A 160 -4.19 11.15 -8.54
C GLY A 160 -5.07 11.75 -7.43
N GLY A 161 -4.49 12.03 -6.27
CA GLY A 161 -5.17 12.67 -5.14
C GLY A 161 -5.63 14.09 -5.43
N LEU A 162 -4.78 14.90 -6.07
CA LEU A 162 -5.14 16.25 -6.52
C LEU A 162 -6.26 16.23 -7.56
N TRP A 163 -6.25 15.26 -8.47
CA TRP A 163 -7.34 15.07 -9.43
C TRP A 163 -8.66 14.71 -8.74
N LEU A 164 -8.65 13.80 -7.75
CA LEU A 164 -9.83 13.46 -6.95
C LEU A 164 -10.38 14.68 -6.18
N TRP A 165 -9.50 15.49 -5.61
CA TRP A 165 -9.87 16.73 -4.96
C TRP A 165 -10.46 17.75 -5.94
N GLN A 166 -9.85 17.96 -7.11
CA GLN A 166 -10.36 18.85 -8.15
C GLN A 166 -11.76 18.43 -8.62
N ARG A 167 -12.00 17.12 -8.72
CA ARG A 167 -13.31 16.54 -9.05
C ARG A 167 -14.32 16.57 -7.89
N LYS A 168 -13.91 17.09 -6.72
CA LYS A 168 -14.73 17.15 -5.50
C LYS A 168 -15.20 15.78 -4.99
N ILE A 169 -14.48 14.71 -5.33
CA ILE A 169 -14.74 13.36 -4.85
C ILE A 169 -14.29 13.23 -3.39
N ILE A 170 -13.17 13.85 -3.06
CA ILE A 170 -12.61 13.91 -1.71
C ILE A 170 -12.53 15.36 -1.22
N SER A 171 -12.60 15.55 0.11
CA SER A 171 -12.36 16.84 0.74
C SER A 171 -10.88 16.99 1.13
N TRP A 172 -10.31 18.18 1.02
CA TRP A 172 -8.89 18.45 1.30
C TRP A 172 -8.52 18.33 2.80
N HIS A 173 -9.49 18.34 3.71
CA HIS A 173 -9.27 18.40 5.15
C HIS A 173 -8.49 17.18 5.69
N ALA A 174 -8.92 15.95 5.36
CA ALA A 174 -8.27 14.74 5.85
C ALA A 174 -6.87 14.54 5.24
N PRO A 175 -6.65 14.67 3.91
CA PRO A 175 -5.32 14.60 3.32
C PRO A 175 -4.35 15.64 3.90
N LEU A 176 -4.79 16.89 4.03
CA LEU A 176 -3.94 17.94 4.59
C LEU A 176 -3.59 17.67 6.05
N GLY A 177 -4.56 17.24 6.87
CA GLY A 177 -4.32 16.86 8.26
C GLY A 177 -3.26 15.77 8.36
N PHE A 178 -3.41 14.71 7.57
CA PHE A 178 -2.49 13.56 7.57
C PHE A 178 -1.05 13.95 7.15
N LEU A 179 -0.92 14.66 6.04
CA LEU A 179 0.41 15.12 5.59
C LEU A 179 1.05 16.12 6.56
N ALA A 180 0.23 17.00 7.15
CA ALA A 180 0.70 17.94 8.16
C ALA A 180 1.15 17.22 9.43
N GLY A 181 0.45 16.18 9.88
CA GLY A 181 0.85 15.35 11.02
C GLY A 181 2.23 14.72 10.84
N ILE A 182 2.43 14.05 9.70
CA ILE A 182 3.73 13.47 9.35
C ILE A 182 4.82 14.56 9.29
N ALA A 183 4.54 15.65 8.57
CA ALA A 183 5.50 16.73 8.38
C ALA A 183 5.90 17.41 9.71
N LEU A 184 4.95 17.65 10.60
CA LEU A 184 5.21 18.28 11.91
C LEU A 184 6.09 17.39 12.78
N ILE A 185 5.74 16.11 12.93
CA ILE A 185 6.51 15.17 13.75
C ILE A 185 7.89 14.96 13.15
N ALA A 186 7.99 14.71 11.85
CA ALA A 186 9.26 14.52 11.18
C ALA A 186 10.15 15.78 11.24
N SER A 187 9.56 16.98 11.13
CA SER A 187 10.30 18.25 11.27
C SER A 187 10.83 18.46 12.70
N ALA A 188 10.02 18.15 13.70
CA ALA A 188 10.43 18.28 15.09
C ALA A 188 11.59 17.33 15.43
N LEU A 189 11.52 16.08 14.99
CA LEU A 189 12.58 15.09 15.20
C LEU A 189 13.85 15.46 14.42
N TRP A 190 13.71 15.88 13.16
CA TRP A 190 14.83 16.33 12.35
C TRP A 190 15.52 17.56 12.92
N ALA A 191 14.76 18.54 13.43
CA ALA A 191 15.30 19.73 14.07
C ALA A 191 16.03 19.40 15.38
N TRP A 192 15.60 18.34 16.09
CA TRP A 192 16.27 17.87 17.29
C TRP A 192 17.61 17.20 16.98
N ASN A 193 17.63 16.26 16.03
CA ASN A 193 18.86 15.57 15.64
C ASN A 193 18.86 15.17 14.15
N PRO A 194 19.40 16.04 13.25
CA PRO A 194 19.43 15.78 11.81
C PRO A 194 20.28 14.57 11.40
N GLU A 195 21.21 14.14 12.26
CA GLU A 195 22.07 12.98 11.97
C GLU A 195 21.35 11.66 12.16
N GLN A 196 20.35 11.62 13.04
CA GLN A 196 19.59 10.41 13.38
C GLN A 196 18.20 10.36 12.77
N PHE A 197 17.62 11.49 12.39
CA PHE A 197 16.29 11.57 11.82
C PHE A 197 16.33 12.14 10.40
N ALA A 198 15.65 11.44 9.48
CA ALA A 198 15.54 11.90 8.10
C ALA A 198 14.67 13.15 7.98
N ASN A 199 14.88 13.92 6.92
CA ASN A 199 14.13 15.12 6.68
C ASN A 199 12.64 14.82 6.41
N PRO A 200 11.71 15.76 6.63
CA PRO A 200 10.27 15.56 6.44
C PRO A 200 9.89 15.11 5.03
N LEU A 201 10.58 15.59 4.00
CA LEU A 201 10.29 15.22 2.61
C LEU A 201 10.57 13.73 2.35
N PHE A 202 11.58 13.18 3.00
CA PHE A 202 11.86 11.74 2.92
C PHE A 202 10.66 10.92 3.42
N HIS A 203 10.06 11.28 4.54
CA HIS A 203 8.89 10.59 5.10
C HIS A 203 7.63 10.79 4.25
N LEU A 204 7.44 11.96 3.66
CA LEU A 204 6.30 12.26 2.80
C LEU A 204 6.36 11.52 1.46
N LEU A 205 7.56 11.35 0.88
CA LEU A 205 7.76 10.77 -0.44
C LEU A 205 8.22 9.31 -0.40
N SER A 206 8.51 8.75 0.77
CA SER A 206 8.83 7.34 0.96
C SER A 206 7.65 6.57 1.53
N GLY A 207 7.52 5.32 1.13
CA GLY A 207 6.45 4.45 1.62
C GLY A 207 5.06 4.88 1.16
N GLY A 208 4.06 4.61 2.00
CA GLY A 208 2.65 4.79 1.67
C GLY A 208 2.04 6.14 2.03
N SER A 209 2.83 7.17 2.38
CA SER A 209 2.30 8.45 2.89
C SER A 209 1.32 9.12 1.95
N MET A 210 1.64 9.21 0.65
CA MET A 210 0.74 9.81 -0.35
C MET A 210 -0.49 8.93 -0.62
N LEU A 211 -0.30 7.61 -0.67
CA LEU A 211 -1.41 6.66 -0.78
C LEU A 211 -2.34 6.79 0.45
N GLY A 212 -1.77 6.81 1.66
CA GLY A 212 -2.49 6.99 2.90
C GLY A 212 -3.32 8.27 2.92
N ALA A 213 -2.69 9.39 2.58
CA ALA A 213 -3.32 10.71 2.60
C ALA A 213 -4.53 10.85 1.68
N PHE A 214 -4.42 10.36 0.44
CA PHE A 214 -5.44 10.63 -0.57
C PHE A 214 -6.43 9.49 -0.81
N PHE A 215 -6.06 8.24 -0.46
CA PHE A 215 -6.84 7.06 -0.82
C PHE A 215 -7.28 6.20 0.37
N ILE A 216 -6.65 6.38 1.55
CA ILE A 216 -7.01 5.62 2.75
C ILE A 216 -7.74 6.50 3.76
N VAL A 217 -7.14 7.61 4.20
CA VAL A 217 -7.74 8.50 5.23
C VAL A 217 -9.01 9.20 4.73
N THR A 218 -9.21 9.24 3.42
CA THR A 218 -10.40 9.80 2.78
C THR A 218 -11.56 8.83 2.63
N ASP A 219 -11.43 7.60 3.15
CA ASP A 219 -12.52 6.62 3.09
C ASP A 219 -13.80 7.17 3.73
N PRO A 220 -14.92 7.22 2.99
CA PRO A 220 -16.16 7.81 3.49
C PRO A 220 -16.85 7.00 4.59
N VAL A 221 -16.49 5.72 4.74
CA VAL A 221 -17.10 4.81 5.72
C VAL A 221 -16.44 4.95 7.08
N SER A 222 -15.11 4.96 7.14
CA SER A 222 -14.35 5.04 8.38
C SER A 222 -13.97 6.47 8.77
N GLY A 223 -14.05 7.42 7.84
CA GLY A 223 -13.66 8.81 8.06
C GLY A 223 -14.70 9.67 8.80
N CYS A 224 -14.22 10.70 9.47
CA CYS A 224 -15.10 11.70 10.11
C CYS A 224 -15.94 12.45 9.08
N THR A 225 -17.17 12.85 9.48
CA THR A 225 -18.11 13.58 8.59
C THR A 225 -17.89 15.08 8.59
N THR A 226 -17.51 15.67 9.74
CA THR A 226 -17.35 17.13 9.89
C THR A 226 -15.97 17.61 9.38
N PRO A 227 -15.85 18.83 8.83
CA PRO A 227 -14.57 19.38 8.38
C PRO A 227 -13.48 19.41 9.47
N LYS A 228 -13.84 19.85 10.67
CA LYS A 228 -12.91 19.86 11.83
C LYS A 228 -12.52 18.45 12.25
N GLY A 229 -13.51 17.52 12.30
CA GLY A 229 -13.25 16.11 12.58
C GLY A 229 -12.30 15.48 11.58
N LYS A 230 -12.45 15.77 10.28
CA LYS A 230 -11.53 15.28 9.23
C LYS A 230 -10.10 15.78 9.40
N LEU A 231 -9.91 17.04 9.80
CA LEU A 231 -8.57 17.58 10.08
C LEU A 231 -7.93 16.90 11.28
N ILE A 232 -8.65 16.76 12.39
CA ILE A 232 -8.14 16.10 13.59
C ILE A 232 -7.87 14.62 13.34
N PHE A 233 -8.79 13.94 12.65
CA PHE A 233 -8.63 12.55 12.26
C PHE A 233 -7.39 12.35 11.37
N GLY A 234 -7.23 13.17 10.33
CA GLY A 234 -6.04 13.13 9.49
C GLY A 234 -4.74 13.41 10.27
N LEU A 235 -4.75 14.39 11.17
CA LEU A 235 -3.58 14.76 11.97
C LEU A 235 -3.15 13.63 12.94
N SER A 236 -4.11 12.84 13.43
CA SER A 236 -3.88 11.78 14.43
C SER A 236 -3.68 10.39 13.82
N ALA A 237 -3.98 10.21 12.54
CA ALA A 237 -3.82 8.95 11.82
C ALA A 237 -2.39 8.74 11.32
#